data_0944d34bf29cf111e29d7431ccb6aa61
#
_entry.id   0944d34bf29cf111e29d7431ccb6aa61
#
_cell.length_a   1.000
_cell.length_b   1.000
_cell.length_c   1.000
_cell.angle_alpha   90.00
_cell.angle_beta   90.00
_cell.angle_gamma   90.00
#
_symmetry.space_group_name_H-M   'P 1'
#
loop_
_entity.id
_entity.type
_entity.pdbx_description
1 polymer ?
#
loop_
_entity_poly.entity_id
_entity_poly.type
_entity_poly.pdbx_seq_one_letter_code
_entity_poly.pdbx_strand_id
1 'polypeptide(L)'
;RLARGSGPSSLRAIAPVSRDDDGVTWLRPLLGLRRTDTEQACAQAGLTPLQDPTNDIDGPWRAADGSPLRRSALRHRAIPALASALGVDPVPALARTAALCAADDDALTWWAGALAASVAPGEEHDSETGHPSLAVSALMGAPRAVRTRALREAARAAGIRALSSAHVDALDDLVVAWRGQGPINLPGGTASRVGRGAHARIAFVAREVGDPTAPDPA
;
A
#
# COMPACT_ATOMS: atom_id res chain seq x y z
N ARG A 1 3.47 11.50 -1.04
CA ARG A 1 4.00 10.14 -0.85
C ARG A 1 5.51 10.14 -0.74
N LEU A 2 6.27 10.69 -1.70
CA LEU A 2 7.73 10.86 -1.63
C LEU A 2 8.20 11.47 -0.30
N ALA A 3 7.60 12.59 0.12
CA ALA A 3 7.95 13.29 1.36
C ALA A 3 7.69 12.51 2.66
N ARG A 4 7.06 11.34 2.59
CA ARG A 4 6.76 10.47 3.75
C ARG A 4 7.58 9.19 3.76
N GLY A 5 8.59 9.06 2.89
CA GLY A 5 9.40 7.83 2.79
C GLY A 5 8.61 6.60 2.39
N SER A 6 7.57 6.77 1.56
CA SER A 6 6.70 5.67 1.13
C SER A 6 7.44 4.73 0.17
N GLY A 7 7.24 3.43 0.34
CA GLY A 7 7.86 2.39 -0.51
C GLY A 7 7.32 2.33 -1.94
N PRO A 8 7.80 1.33 -2.75
CA PRO A 8 7.43 1.15 -4.17
C PRO A 8 5.92 1.14 -4.41
N SER A 9 5.15 0.48 -3.55
CA SER A 9 3.67 0.44 -3.62
C SER A 9 3.00 1.82 -3.61
N SER A 10 3.66 2.84 -3.08
CA SER A 10 3.17 4.22 -3.11
C SER A 10 3.73 5.02 -4.28
N LEU A 11 4.92 4.66 -4.77
CA LEU A 11 5.59 5.33 -5.89
C LEU A 11 5.06 4.84 -7.25
N ARG A 12 4.46 3.66 -7.31
CA ARG A 12 3.81 3.11 -8.52
C ARG A 12 2.68 3.99 -9.09
N ALA A 13 2.32 5.07 -8.39
CA ALA A 13 1.26 5.99 -8.75
C ALA A 13 -0.14 5.31 -8.81
N ILE A 14 -1.01 5.79 -9.69
CA ILE A 14 -2.35 5.24 -9.88
C ILE A 14 -2.33 4.21 -11.01
N ALA A 15 -2.98 3.08 -10.80
CA ALA A 15 -3.04 2.02 -11.82
C ALA A 15 -4.00 2.38 -12.97
N PRO A 16 -3.70 1.97 -14.23
CA PRO A 16 -4.63 2.13 -15.36
C PRO A 16 -5.95 1.41 -15.15
N VAL A 17 -5.90 0.28 -14.47
CA VAL A 17 -7.07 -0.52 -14.07
C VAL A 17 -6.95 -0.78 -12.58
N SER A 18 -8.03 -0.59 -11.85
CA SER A 18 -8.12 -0.94 -10.43
C SER A 18 -9.52 -1.41 -10.09
N ARG A 19 -9.64 -2.24 -9.06
CA ARG A 19 -10.92 -2.68 -8.51
C ARG A 19 -11.01 -2.20 -7.09
N ASP A 20 -12.16 -1.66 -6.69
CA ASP A 20 -12.42 -1.26 -5.31
C ASP A 20 -13.00 -2.40 -4.47
N ASP A 21 -13.21 -2.13 -3.18
CA ASP A 21 -13.74 -3.12 -2.23
C ASP A 21 -15.20 -3.51 -2.54
N ASP A 22 -15.96 -2.67 -3.26
CA ASP A 22 -17.32 -2.94 -3.73
C ASP A 22 -17.34 -3.75 -5.05
N GLY A 23 -16.16 -4.08 -5.59
CA GLY A 23 -15.99 -4.86 -6.80
C GLY A 23 -16.12 -4.06 -8.11
N VAL A 24 -16.22 -2.73 -8.03
CA VAL A 24 -16.28 -1.85 -9.22
C VAL A 24 -14.92 -1.77 -9.88
N THR A 25 -14.89 -1.98 -11.19
CA THR A 25 -13.66 -1.85 -11.98
C THR A 25 -13.52 -0.43 -12.53
N TRP A 26 -12.45 0.24 -12.13
CA TRP A 26 -12.08 1.59 -12.56
C TRP A 26 -11.08 1.52 -13.71
N LEU A 27 -11.44 2.09 -14.86
CA LEU A 27 -10.56 2.21 -16.02
C LEU A 27 -10.11 3.66 -16.17
N ARG A 28 -8.82 3.86 -16.48
CA ARG A 28 -8.20 5.18 -16.68
C ARG A 28 -7.43 5.22 -18.00
N PRO A 29 -8.15 5.24 -19.15
CA PRO A 29 -7.51 5.10 -20.47
C PRO A 29 -6.62 6.30 -20.85
N LEU A 30 -6.80 7.46 -20.22
CA LEU A 30 -6.07 8.70 -20.54
C LEU A 30 -4.81 8.93 -19.70
N LEU A 31 -4.38 7.96 -18.86
CA LEU A 31 -3.20 8.14 -18.01
C LEU A 31 -1.90 8.37 -18.77
N GLY A 32 -1.81 7.86 -20.00
CA GLY A 32 -0.65 8.06 -20.88
C GLY A 32 -0.60 9.41 -21.57
N LEU A 33 -1.69 10.19 -21.50
CA LEU A 33 -1.81 11.49 -22.17
C LEU A 33 -1.46 12.63 -21.21
N ARG A 34 -0.93 13.71 -21.77
CA ARG A 34 -0.77 14.96 -21.05
C ARG A 34 -2.06 15.76 -21.06
N ARG A 35 -2.15 16.72 -20.14
CA ARG A 35 -3.27 17.65 -20.12
C ARG A 35 -3.36 18.47 -21.41
N THR A 36 -2.22 18.88 -21.95
CA THR A 36 -2.13 19.58 -23.25
C THR A 36 -2.75 18.77 -24.37
N ASP A 37 -2.55 17.45 -24.40
CA ASP A 37 -3.11 16.56 -25.43
C ASP A 37 -4.64 16.51 -25.33
N THR A 38 -5.16 16.41 -24.10
CA THR A 38 -6.61 16.41 -23.87
C THR A 38 -7.25 17.75 -24.16
N GLU A 39 -6.61 18.87 -23.81
CA GLU A 39 -7.05 20.23 -24.15
C GLU A 39 -7.07 20.46 -25.65
N GLN A 40 -6.05 20.01 -26.36
CA GLN A 40 -5.99 20.08 -27.82
C GLN A 40 -7.09 19.23 -28.48
N ALA A 41 -7.34 18.02 -27.97
CA ALA A 41 -8.42 17.16 -28.46
C ALA A 41 -9.79 17.81 -28.26
N CYS A 42 -10.05 18.43 -27.10
CA CYS A 42 -11.28 19.20 -26.86
C CYS A 42 -11.43 20.35 -27.86
N ALA A 43 -10.36 21.13 -28.08
CA ALA A 43 -10.38 22.24 -29.03
C ALA A 43 -10.67 21.76 -30.47
N GLN A 44 -10.06 20.66 -30.90
CA GLN A 44 -10.30 20.07 -32.22
C GLN A 44 -11.74 19.54 -32.38
N ALA A 45 -12.33 19.06 -31.29
CA ALA A 45 -13.71 18.58 -31.25
C ALA A 45 -14.73 19.72 -31.07
N GLY A 46 -14.31 20.97 -30.97
CA GLY A 46 -15.19 22.13 -30.71
C GLY A 46 -15.79 22.14 -29.31
N LEU A 47 -15.18 21.42 -28.35
CA LEU A 47 -15.63 21.33 -26.98
C LEU A 47 -14.94 22.38 -26.09
N THR A 48 -15.70 23.03 -25.23
CA THR A 48 -15.16 23.94 -24.22
C THR A 48 -15.12 23.21 -22.87
N PRO A 49 -13.93 22.83 -22.37
CA PRO A 49 -13.83 22.14 -21.09
C PRO A 49 -14.17 23.06 -19.92
N LEU A 50 -14.88 22.52 -18.92
CA LEU A 50 -15.12 23.22 -17.66
C LEU A 50 -13.80 23.45 -16.93
N GLN A 51 -13.55 24.69 -16.54
CA GLN A 51 -12.41 25.05 -15.70
C GLN A 51 -12.78 24.81 -14.23
N ASP A 52 -12.22 23.75 -13.64
CA ASP A 52 -12.41 23.44 -12.23
C ASP A 52 -11.46 24.31 -11.39
N PRO A 53 -11.99 25.20 -10.51
CA PRO A 53 -11.17 26.09 -9.67
C PRO A 53 -10.18 25.36 -8.74
N THR A 54 -10.40 24.09 -8.45
CA THR A 54 -9.47 23.28 -7.64
C THR A 54 -8.15 22.99 -8.36
N ASN A 55 -8.09 23.16 -9.68
CA ASN A 55 -6.87 23.02 -10.47
C ASN A 55 -6.03 24.30 -10.48
N ASP A 56 -6.59 25.43 -10.09
CA ASP A 56 -5.89 26.70 -10.03
C ASP A 56 -5.06 26.79 -8.75
N ILE A 57 -3.83 27.34 -8.88
CA ILE A 57 -2.94 27.51 -7.72
C ILE A 57 -3.42 28.63 -6.79
N ASP A 58 -4.05 29.63 -7.35
CA ASP A 58 -4.60 30.79 -6.64
C ASP A 58 -6.12 30.71 -6.46
N GLY A 59 -6.70 29.55 -6.79
CA GLY A 59 -8.12 29.27 -6.64
C GLY A 59 -8.59 29.36 -5.16
N PRO A 60 -9.91 29.40 -4.93
CA PRO A 60 -10.50 29.59 -3.60
C PRO A 60 -10.27 28.38 -2.66
N TRP A 61 -9.97 27.22 -3.23
CA TRP A 61 -9.78 25.98 -2.45
C TRP A 61 -8.36 25.88 -1.91
N ARG A 62 -8.25 25.74 -0.58
CA ARG A 62 -6.97 25.63 0.14
C ARG A 62 -6.92 24.35 0.97
N ALA A 63 -5.71 23.91 1.31
CA ALA A 63 -5.51 22.91 2.35
C ALA A 63 -5.88 23.49 3.73
N ALA A 64 -6.03 22.61 4.73
CA ALA A 64 -6.41 23.03 6.09
C ALA A 64 -5.44 24.05 6.73
N ASP A 65 -4.18 24.06 6.29
CA ASP A 65 -3.13 24.98 6.72
C ASP A 65 -3.09 26.30 5.89
N GLY A 66 -4.10 26.54 5.05
CA GLY A 66 -4.18 27.72 4.18
C GLY A 66 -3.27 27.66 2.93
N SER A 67 -2.43 26.66 2.79
CA SER A 67 -1.57 26.48 1.61
C SER A 67 -2.38 26.08 0.36
N PRO A 68 -1.82 26.29 -0.86
CA PRO A 68 -2.43 25.76 -2.08
C PRO A 68 -2.63 24.25 -1.99
N LEU A 69 -3.67 23.73 -2.66
CA LEU A 69 -3.88 22.28 -2.74
C LEU A 69 -2.60 21.59 -3.27
N ARG A 70 -2.17 20.54 -2.60
CA ARG A 70 -0.90 19.84 -2.90
C ARG A 70 -0.75 19.46 -4.38
N ARG A 71 -1.86 19.03 -5.01
CA ARG A 71 -1.86 18.68 -6.44
C ARG A 71 -1.61 19.90 -7.33
N SER A 72 -2.24 21.02 -7.02
CA SER A 72 -2.05 22.29 -7.73
C SER A 72 -0.63 22.82 -7.52
N ALA A 73 -0.13 22.85 -6.28
CA ALA A 73 1.24 23.25 -5.97
C ALA A 73 2.31 22.40 -6.69
N LEU A 74 2.13 21.08 -6.75
CA LEU A 74 3.02 20.19 -7.50
C LEU A 74 3.04 20.54 -8.99
N ARG A 75 1.88 20.74 -9.60
CA ARG A 75 1.76 21.03 -11.04
C ARG A 75 2.34 22.40 -11.40
N HIS A 76 2.04 23.42 -10.62
CA HIS A 76 2.33 24.81 -10.99
C HIS A 76 3.64 25.34 -10.40
N ARG A 77 4.22 24.69 -9.39
CA ARG A 77 5.47 25.11 -8.73
C ARG A 77 6.55 24.06 -8.77
N ALA A 78 6.30 22.86 -8.20
CA ALA A 78 7.37 21.89 -8.00
C ALA A 78 7.87 21.27 -9.31
N ILE A 79 6.99 20.85 -10.21
CA ILE A 79 7.38 20.27 -11.50
C ILE A 79 8.10 21.28 -12.39
N PRO A 80 7.62 22.54 -12.56
CA PRO A 80 8.37 23.57 -13.30
C PRO A 80 9.73 23.91 -12.68
N ALA A 81 9.81 24.03 -11.34
CA ALA A 81 11.08 24.27 -10.65
C ALA A 81 12.07 23.14 -10.89
N LEU A 82 11.63 21.88 -10.84
CA LEU A 82 12.44 20.71 -11.12
C LEU A 82 12.89 20.69 -12.58
N ALA A 83 11.99 21.00 -13.53
CA ALA A 83 12.32 21.11 -14.94
C ALA A 83 13.38 22.18 -15.21
N SER A 84 13.24 23.34 -14.58
CA SER A 84 14.21 24.43 -14.68
C SER A 84 15.58 24.04 -14.10
N ALA A 85 15.61 23.36 -12.94
CA ALA A 85 16.85 22.94 -12.30
C ALA A 85 17.58 21.84 -13.09
N LEU A 86 16.84 20.94 -13.73
CA LEU A 86 17.39 19.81 -14.49
C LEU A 86 17.68 20.16 -15.98
N GLY A 87 17.12 21.25 -16.50
CA GLY A 87 17.19 21.60 -17.93
C GLY A 87 16.38 20.69 -18.85
N VAL A 88 15.55 19.80 -18.29
CA VAL A 88 14.71 18.83 -19.03
C VAL A 88 13.35 18.65 -18.36
N ASP A 89 12.36 18.21 -19.14
CA ASP A 89 11.06 17.84 -18.58
C ASP A 89 11.15 16.56 -17.73
N PRO A 90 10.90 16.61 -16.41
CA PRO A 90 11.03 15.45 -15.52
C PRO A 90 9.83 14.49 -15.63
N VAL A 91 8.69 14.90 -16.19
CA VAL A 91 7.44 14.13 -16.18
C VAL A 91 7.58 12.77 -16.85
N PRO A 92 8.19 12.63 -18.06
CA PRO A 92 8.37 11.32 -18.68
C PRO A 92 9.27 10.39 -17.86
N ALA A 93 10.32 10.93 -17.23
CA ALA A 93 11.23 10.15 -16.38
C ALA A 93 10.52 9.66 -15.12
N LEU A 94 9.76 10.52 -14.46
CA LEU A 94 8.94 10.16 -13.28
C LEU A 94 7.88 9.12 -13.63
N ALA A 95 7.23 9.23 -14.79
CA ALA A 95 6.26 8.25 -15.26
C ALA A 95 6.89 6.87 -15.49
N ARG A 96 8.09 6.82 -16.12
CA ARG A 96 8.85 5.57 -16.30
C ARG A 96 9.24 4.96 -14.97
N THR A 97 9.74 5.77 -14.03
CA THR A 97 10.07 5.29 -12.66
C THR A 97 8.86 4.71 -11.97
N ALA A 98 7.70 5.36 -12.07
CA ALA A 98 6.46 4.85 -11.49
C ALA A 98 6.03 3.51 -12.12
N ALA A 99 6.21 3.35 -13.45
CA ALA A 99 5.92 2.09 -14.13
C ALA A 99 6.87 0.96 -13.69
N LEU A 100 8.16 1.23 -13.53
CA LEU A 100 9.13 0.26 -12.99
C LEU A 100 8.77 -0.13 -11.55
N CYS A 101 8.48 0.84 -10.69
CA CYS A 101 8.01 0.56 -9.33
C CYS A 101 6.71 -0.27 -9.32
N ALA A 102 5.82 -0.09 -10.30
CA ALA A 102 4.60 -0.89 -10.42
C ALA A 102 4.93 -2.34 -10.75
N ALA A 103 5.79 -2.59 -11.73
CA ALA A 103 6.21 -3.93 -12.12
C ALA A 103 6.91 -4.67 -10.97
N ASP A 104 7.83 -4.00 -10.27
CA ASP A 104 8.51 -4.57 -9.10
C ASP A 104 7.54 -4.87 -7.96
N ASP A 105 6.60 -3.98 -7.69
CA ASP A 105 5.60 -4.16 -6.63
C ASP A 105 4.64 -5.32 -6.96
N ASP A 106 4.23 -5.45 -8.21
CA ASP A 106 3.38 -6.55 -8.68
C ASP A 106 4.11 -7.90 -8.57
N ALA A 107 5.38 -7.98 -8.97
CA ALA A 107 6.20 -9.18 -8.84
C ALA A 107 6.38 -9.60 -7.37
N LEU A 108 6.68 -8.64 -6.49
CA LEU A 108 6.84 -8.91 -5.05
C LEU A 108 5.51 -9.30 -4.39
N THR A 109 4.40 -8.75 -4.84
CA THR A 109 3.05 -9.08 -4.34
C THR A 109 2.64 -10.47 -4.79
N TRP A 110 2.91 -10.81 -6.07
CA TRP A 110 2.69 -12.17 -6.58
C TRP A 110 3.52 -13.20 -5.80
N TRP A 111 4.81 -12.93 -5.56
CA TRP A 111 5.67 -13.82 -4.78
C TRP A 111 5.17 -13.98 -3.35
N ALA A 112 4.76 -12.90 -2.69
CA ALA A 112 4.20 -12.95 -1.35
C ALA A 112 2.91 -13.79 -1.29
N GLY A 113 2.05 -13.67 -2.30
CA GLY A 113 0.84 -14.50 -2.46
C GLY A 113 1.17 -15.97 -2.66
N ALA A 114 2.14 -16.28 -3.54
CA ALA A 114 2.61 -17.64 -3.75
C ALA A 114 3.20 -18.25 -2.46
N LEU A 115 3.95 -17.45 -1.69
CA LEU A 115 4.48 -17.85 -0.39
C LEU A 115 3.35 -18.19 0.60
N ALA A 116 2.32 -17.37 0.66
CA ALA A 116 1.17 -17.60 1.54
C ALA A 116 0.37 -18.85 1.10
N ALA A 117 0.20 -19.06 -0.22
CA ALA A 117 -0.51 -20.21 -0.78
C ALA A 117 0.29 -21.52 -0.74
N SER A 118 1.60 -21.49 -0.52
CA SER A 118 2.44 -22.69 -0.40
C SER A 118 2.24 -23.47 0.92
N VAL A 119 1.44 -22.93 1.82
CA VAL A 119 0.96 -23.64 3.01
C VAL A 119 -0.05 -24.70 2.56
N ALA A 120 0.17 -25.96 2.95
CA ALA A 120 -0.67 -27.08 2.53
C ALA A 120 -2.15 -26.84 2.85
N PRO A 121 -3.09 -27.24 1.96
CA PRO A 121 -4.52 -27.17 2.24
C PRO A 121 -4.83 -27.93 3.55
N GLY A 122 -5.44 -27.23 4.51
CA GLY A 122 -5.69 -27.77 5.87
C GLY A 122 -4.72 -27.28 6.93
N GLU A 123 -3.57 -26.66 6.57
CA GLU A 123 -2.62 -26.03 7.49
C GLU A 123 -2.73 -24.48 7.46
N GLU A 124 -3.65 -23.96 6.66
CA GLU A 124 -3.86 -22.50 6.49
C GLU A 124 -4.41 -21.82 7.74
N HIS A 125 -5.05 -22.60 8.59
CA HIS A 125 -5.62 -22.14 9.86
C HIS A 125 -4.98 -22.91 11.00
N ASP A 126 -4.79 -22.27 12.13
CA ASP A 126 -4.53 -22.97 13.37
C ASP A 126 -5.71 -23.90 13.65
N SER A 127 -5.43 -25.22 13.69
CA SER A 127 -6.48 -26.26 13.80
C SER A 127 -7.36 -26.11 15.04
N GLU A 128 -6.93 -25.35 16.04
CA GLU A 128 -7.71 -25.07 17.25
C GLU A 128 -8.53 -23.79 17.14
N THR A 129 -8.11 -22.79 16.33
CA THR A 129 -8.73 -21.46 16.33
C THR A 129 -9.33 -21.03 15.00
N GLY A 130 -9.01 -21.72 13.88
CA GLY A 130 -9.49 -21.36 12.54
C GLY A 130 -8.94 -20.03 12.00
N HIS A 131 -7.92 -19.45 12.63
CA HIS A 131 -7.37 -18.15 12.24
C HIS A 131 -6.30 -18.26 11.15
N PRO A 132 -6.19 -17.26 10.25
CA PRO A 132 -5.12 -17.21 9.25
C PRO A 132 -3.74 -17.31 9.89
N SER A 133 -2.88 -18.19 9.37
CA SER A 133 -1.53 -18.34 9.87
C SER A 133 -0.51 -18.63 8.77
N LEU A 134 0.75 -18.26 8.97
CA LEU A 134 1.84 -18.46 8.02
C LEU A 134 2.97 -19.28 8.65
N ALA A 135 3.49 -20.26 7.92
CA ALA A 135 4.63 -21.08 8.37
C ALA A 135 5.89 -20.23 8.50
N VAL A 136 6.54 -20.29 9.67
CA VAL A 136 7.79 -19.55 9.94
C VAL A 136 8.90 -20.03 9.03
N SER A 137 9.00 -21.34 8.74
CA SER A 137 10.01 -21.91 7.85
C SER A 137 9.96 -21.32 6.44
N ALA A 138 8.75 -21.16 5.88
CA ALA A 138 8.57 -20.53 4.57
C ALA A 138 8.93 -19.03 4.60
N LEU A 139 8.54 -18.33 5.65
CA LEU A 139 8.86 -16.91 5.84
C LEU A 139 10.36 -16.67 6.02
N MET A 140 11.06 -17.50 6.76
CA MET A 140 12.52 -17.42 6.98
C MET A 140 13.32 -17.50 5.69
N GLY A 141 12.89 -18.33 4.74
CA GLY A 141 13.55 -18.49 3.43
C GLY A 141 13.30 -17.33 2.46
N ALA A 142 12.33 -16.47 2.73
CA ALA A 142 11.94 -15.39 1.83
C ALA A 142 12.73 -14.09 2.13
N PRO A 143 13.05 -13.28 1.09
CA PRO A 143 13.57 -11.93 1.29
C PRO A 143 12.60 -11.08 2.13
N ARG A 144 13.14 -10.16 2.93
CA ARG A 144 12.34 -9.30 3.81
C ARG A 144 11.18 -8.59 3.08
N ALA A 145 11.42 -8.11 1.86
CA ALA A 145 10.40 -7.43 1.07
C ALA A 145 9.19 -8.33 0.74
N VAL A 146 9.40 -9.62 0.52
CA VAL A 146 8.36 -10.63 0.26
C VAL A 146 7.70 -11.04 1.57
N ARG A 147 8.50 -11.36 2.57
CA ARG A 147 8.05 -11.80 3.90
C ARG A 147 7.13 -10.77 4.56
N THR A 148 7.53 -9.51 4.57
CA THR A 148 6.73 -8.43 5.17
C THR A 148 5.43 -8.15 4.39
N ARG A 149 5.40 -8.41 3.08
CA ARG A 149 4.14 -8.37 2.30
C ARG A 149 3.22 -9.53 2.68
N ALA A 150 3.74 -10.76 2.73
CA ALA A 150 2.96 -11.92 3.13
C ALA A 150 2.35 -11.75 4.54
N LEU A 151 3.13 -11.24 5.49
CA LEU A 151 2.65 -10.92 6.83
C LEU A 151 1.53 -9.85 6.84
N ARG A 152 1.65 -8.80 6.00
CA ARG A 152 0.60 -7.79 5.85
C ARG A 152 -0.68 -8.38 5.25
N GLU A 153 -0.56 -9.21 4.22
CA GLU A 153 -1.72 -9.83 3.58
C GLU A 153 -2.43 -10.81 4.52
N ALA A 154 -1.69 -11.60 5.29
CA ALA A 154 -2.28 -12.49 6.30
C ALA A 154 -3.00 -11.70 7.42
N ALA A 155 -2.40 -10.62 7.90
CA ALA A 155 -3.05 -9.73 8.86
C ALA A 155 -4.34 -9.12 8.28
N ARG A 156 -4.31 -8.70 7.01
CA ARG A 156 -5.48 -8.15 6.32
C ARG A 156 -6.57 -9.20 6.13
N ALA A 157 -6.21 -10.43 5.77
CA ALA A 157 -7.14 -11.56 5.66
C ALA A 157 -7.80 -11.89 7.01
N ALA A 158 -7.06 -11.69 8.13
CA ALA A 158 -7.59 -11.78 9.48
C ALA A 158 -8.44 -10.56 9.91
N GLY A 159 -8.67 -9.56 9.03
CA GLY A 159 -9.42 -8.35 9.37
C GLY A 159 -8.58 -7.23 10.04
N ILE A 160 -7.29 -7.43 10.27
CA ILE A 160 -6.40 -6.46 10.89
C ILE A 160 -5.90 -5.48 9.80
N ARG A 161 -6.26 -4.21 9.92
CA ARG A 161 -5.97 -3.17 8.91
C ARG A 161 -5.08 -2.08 9.50
N ALA A 162 -4.59 -1.17 8.65
CA ALA A 162 -3.84 0.03 9.03
C ALA A 162 -2.51 -0.23 9.76
N LEU A 163 -1.77 -1.28 9.41
CA LEU A 163 -0.45 -1.56 9.96
C LEU A 163 0.56 -0.46 9.62
N SER A 164 1.18 0.12 10.64
CA SER A 164 2.34 1.03 10.51
C SER A 164 3.61 0.25 10.16
N SER A 165 4.69 0.97 9.80
CA SER A 165 6.01 0.36 9.63
C SER A 165 6.48 -0.36 10.89
N ALA A 166 6.30 0.25 12.07
CA ALA A 166 6.68 -0.36 13.35
C ALA A 166 5.94 -1.68 13.62
N HIS A 167 4.64 -1.76 13.28
CA HIS A 167 3.89 -3.02 13.38
C HIS A 167 4.47 -4.10 12.46
N VAL A 168 4.87 -3.73 11.25
CA VAL A 168 5.47 -4.67 10.29
C VAL A 168 6.85 -5.13 10.72
N ASP A 169 7.65 -4.23 11.30
CA ASP A 169 8.95 -4.58 11.86
C ASP A 169 8.78 -5.55 13.02
N ALA A 170 7.84 -5.31 13.92
CA ALA A 170 7.53 -6.22 15.03
C ALA A 170 7.04 -7.60 14.53
N LEU A 171 6.23 -7.66 13.46
CA LEU A 171 5.82 -8.92 12.83
C LEU A 171 7.02 -9.64 12.22
N ASP A 172 7.93 -8.94 11.58
CA ASP A 172 9.15 -9.50 11.01
C ASP A 172 10.05 -10.07 12.10
N ASP A 173 10.16 -9.40 13.24
CA ASP A 173 10.92 -9.86 14.42
C ASP A 173 10.36 -11.16 15.03
N LEU A 174 9.05 -11.42 14.97
CA LEU A 174 8.49 -12.72 15.36
C LEU A 174 9.04 -13.86 14.49
N VAL A 175 9.45 -13.57 13.27
CA VAL A 175 10.01 -14.55 12.33
C VAL A 175 11.51 -14.68 12.55
N VAL A 176 12.27 -13.57 12.44
CA VAL A 176 13.73 -13.60 12.31
C VAL A 176 14.48 -13.37 13.62
N ALA A 177 13.85 -12.79 14.63
CA ALA A 177 14.45 -12.41 15.90
C ALA A 177 13.67 -12.97 17.11
N TRP A 178 13.12 -14.18 16.96
CA TRP A 178 12.33 -14.82 18.02
C TRP A 178 13.14 -15.09 19.27
N ARG A 179 12.68 -14.62 20.43
CA ARG A 179 13.30 -14.79 21.75
C ARG A 179 12.29 -15.33 22.80
N GLY A 180 11.15 -15.85 22.36
CA GLY A 180 10.07 -16.22 23.25
C GLY A 180 9.12 -15.07 23.65
N GLN A 181 9.16 -13.95 22.91
CA GLN A 181 8.24 -12.84 23.12
C GLN A 181 6.78 -13.27 22.94
N GLY A 182 5.90 -12.71 23.78
CA GLY A 182 4.47 -12.94 23.72
C GLY A 182 3.81 -12.32 22.48
N PRO A 183 2.46 -12.36 22.43
CA PRO A 183 1.70 -11.74 21.36
C PRO A 183 2.02 -10.25 21.22
N ILE A 184 2.07 -9.76 20.00
CA ILE A 184 2.20 -8.33 19.68
C ILE A 184 0.83 -7.73 19.40
N ASN A 185 0.59 -6.53 19.91
CA ASN A 185 -0.63 -5.78 19.65
C ASN A 185 -0.58 -5.11 18.27
N LEU A 186 -1.68 -5.25 17.53
CA LEU A 186 -1.89 -4.65 16.22
C LEU A 186 -3.21 -3.86 16.22
N PRO A 187 -3.39 -2.88 15.32
CA PRO A 187 -4.66 -2.18 15.20
C PRO A 187 -5.81 -3.13 14.85
N GLY A 188 -6.69 -3.38 15.82
CA GLY A 188 -7.83 -4.30 15.66
C GLY A 188 -7.52 -5.78 15.89
N GLY A 189 -6.39 -6.13 16.53
CA GLY A 189 -6.08 -7.52 16.81
C GLY A 189 -4.71 -7.76 17.40
N THR A 190 -4.26 -9.01 17.34
CA THR A 190 -2.94 -9.44 17.81
C THR A 190 -2.30 -10.39 16.81
N ALA A 191 -0.97 -10.51 16.86
CA ALA A 191 -0.25 -11.58 16.20
C ALA A 191 0.71 -12.26 17.18
N SER A 192 0.89 -13.57 17.02
CA SER A 192 1.78 -14.36 17.87
C SER A 192 2.48 -15.44 17.07
N ARG A 193 3.65 -15.84 17.54
CA ARG A 193 4.29 -17.06 17.07
C ARG A 193 3.82 -18.23 17.90
N VAL A 194 3.18 -19.18 17.25
CA VAL A 194 2.66 -20.44 17.85
C VAL A 194 3.42 -21.64 17.34
N GLY A 195 3.36 -22.75 18.05
CA GLY A 195 4.11 -23.96 17.70
C GLY A 195 5.62 -23.84 17.92
N ARG A 196 6.37 -24.90 17.56
CA ARG A 196 7.84 -24.98 17.72
C ARG A 196 8.48 -25.67 16.54
N GLY A 197 9.77 -25.39 16.32
CA GLY A 197 10.56 -26.03 15.25
C GLY A 197 9.93 -25.85 13.88
N ALA A 198 9.77 -26.93 13.13
CA ALA A 198 9.19 -26.93 11.79
C ALA A 198 7.70 -26.56 11.78
N HIS A 199 7.00 -26.73 12.89
CA HIS A 199 5.56 -26.40 13.03
C HIS A 199 5.32 -24.98 13.56
N ALA A 200 6.37 -24.16 13.70
CA ALA A 200 6.22 -22.78 14.10
C ALA A 200 5.46 -21.97 13.05
N ARG A 201 4.46 -21.19 13.49
CA ARG A 201 3.60 -20.38 12.63
C ARG A 201 3.42 -18.98 13.23
N ILE A 202 3.12 -18.00 12.39
CA ILE A 202 2.64 -16.69 12.80
C ILE A 202 1.13 -16.71 12.63
N ALA A 203 0.40 -16.67 13.75
CA ALA A 203 -1.06 -16.63 13.80
C ALA A 203 -1.55 -15.20 14.05
N PHE A 204 -2.70 -14.86 13.44
CA PHE A 204 -3.32 -13.55 13.54
C PHE A 204 -4.72 -13.71 14.13
N VAL A 205 -5.05 -12.95 15.16
CA VAL A 205 -6.36 -12.96 15.82
C VAL A 205 -6.94 -11.56 15.77
N ALA A 206 -8.02 -11.37 15.00
CA ALA A 206 -8.77 -10.11 15.02
C ALA A 206 -9.50 -9.95 16.35
N ARG A 207 -9.59 -8.71 16.85
CA ARG A 207 -10.49 -8.40 17.96
C ARG A 207 -11.92 -8.36 17.43
N GLU A 208 -12.82 -9.10 18.03
CA GLU A 208 -14.24 -9.01 17.71
C GLU A 208 -14.75 -7.57 17.93
N VAL A 209 -15.44 -7.02 16.95
CA VAL A 209 -16.10 -5.72 17.06
C VAL A 209 -17.34 -5.95 17.90
N GLY A 210 -17.24 -5.77 19.22
CA GLY A 210 -18.41 -5.94 20.09
C GLY A 210 -18.13 -6.23 21.57
N ASP A 211 -16.88 -6.32 22.02
CA ASP A 211 -16.60 -6.44 23.46
C ASP A 211 -16.34 -5.04 24.09
N PRO A 212 -17.35 -4.45 24.76
CA PRO A 212 -17.19 -3.13 25.41
C PRO A 212 -16.39 -3.20 26.71
N THR A 213 -15.86 -4.37 27.10
CA THR A 213 -15.15 -4.57 28.37
C THR A 213 -13.62 -4.57 28.25
N ALA A 214 -13.06 -4.40 27.05
CA ALA A 214 -11.62 -4.30 26.90
C ALA A 214 -11.13 -2.90 27.31
N PRO A 215 -10.19 -2.75 28.26
CA PRO A 215 -9.67 -1.45 28.68
C PRO A 215 -8.97 -0.77 27.52
N ASP A 216 -9.27 0.53 27.36
CA ASP A 216 -8.60 1.43 26.40
C ASP A 216 -7.10 1.49 26.77
N PRO A 217 -6.18 1.22 25.85
CA PRO A 217 -4.75 1.34 26.15
C PRO A 217 -4.39 2.83 26.28
N ALA A 218 -3.96 3.22 27.49
CA ALA A 218 -3.39 4.53 27.79
C ALA A 218 -2.07 4.79 27.01
#